data_1299f7c4a703314d904b26699ed7b20c
#
_entry.id   1299f7c4a703314d904b26699ed7b20c
#
_cell.length_a   1.000
_cell.length_b   1.000
_cell.length_c   1.000
_cell.angle_alpha   90.00
_cell.angle_beta   90.00
_cell.angle_gamma   90.00
#
_symmetry.space_group_name_H-M   'P 1'
#
loop_
_entity.id
_entity.type
_entity.pdbx_description
1 polymer ?
#
loop_
_entity_poly.entity_id
_entity_poly.type
_entity_poly.pdbx_seq_one_letter_code
_entity_poly.pdbx_strand_id
1 'polypeptide(L)'
;MTGRKECKGLELSTLSKILLLILPLVVAVLALCIGRLGISPAEVIRSIFGKITGNADLESKNELVLWNIRMPRIILAALVGAGLSVSGCTFQSLFSNPLATPDTVGVSSGTCFGAAVAIFFGADFIVTQAVAFLFGIIAVLLTYLAGSGKGKSLNSVVLAGIMIGSLFSALVSFIKSVADVNSVLPVITFWLMGSFAGAGYHSLMLGAPVMLVGMAVLYVIRWRLNILTLPDDEAKATGTDIKALRAVSVICATAITASCVSMCGQVGWVGLLVPHMCRMKFGNNHVSLLPACISMGMTFMIIVDTVARSATAAEIPISVLTAVIGAPFFIILMRKTGGWQL
;
A
#
# COMPACT_ATOMS: atom_id res chain seq x y z
N MET A 1 33.31 -27.43 -17.24
CA MET A 1 32.52 -28.06 -16.17
C MET A 1 32.09 -26.97 -15.20
N THR A 2 31.01 -26.27 -15.52
CA THR A 2 30.42 -25.20 -14.67
C THR A 2 29.10 -25.76 -14.14
N GLY A 3 29.10 -25.99 -12.81
CA GLY A 3 28.01 -26.63 -12.10
C GLY A 3 26.69 -25.91 -12.31
N ARG A 4 25.72 -26.61 -12.86
CA ARG A 4 24.31 -26.31 -12.77
C ARG A 4 23.95 -26.18 -11.27
N LYS A 5 23.85 -24.96 -10.75
CA LYS A 5 23.10 -24.72 -9.53
C LYS A 5 21.63 -25.03 -9.88
N GLU A 6 21.18 -26.19 -9.43
CA GLU A 6 19.77 -26.57 -9.48
C GLU A 6 18.96 -25.42 -8.88
N CYS A 7 18.10 -24.84 -9.70
CA CYS A 7 17.00 -23.98 -9.21
C CYS A 7 16.01 -24.87 -8.45
N LYS A 8 16.36 -25.24 -7.22
CA LYS A 8 15.37 -25.63 -6.23
C LYS A 8 14.48 -24.40 -6.07
N GLY A 9 13.24 -24.47 -6.56
CA GLY A 9 12.22 -23.45 -6.28
C GLY A 9 12.27 -23.21 -4.78
N LEU A 10 12.71 -22.01 -4.39
CA LEU A 10 12.90 -21.65 -2.99
C LEU A 10 11.51 -21.56 -2.34
N GLU A 11 11.00 -22.70 -1.90
CA GLU A 11 10.00 -22.68 -0.85
C GLU A 11 10.64 -21.96 0.34
N LEU A 12 9.93 -20.96 0.89
CA LEU A 12 10.36 -20.28 2.10
C LEU A 12 10.73 -21.34 3.15
N SER A 13 11.96 -21.29 3.67
CA SER A 13 12.34 -22.16 4.78
C SER A 13 11.37 -21.94 5.94
N THR A 14 11.15 -22.96 6.76
CA THR A 14 10.26 -22.87 7.93
C THR A 14 10.65 -21.69 8.81
N LEU A 15 11.96 -21.46 8.99
CA LEU A 15 12.48 -20.32 9.73
C LEU A 15 12.07 -18.98 9.09
N SER A 16 12.15 -18.85 7.74
CA SER A 16 11.73 -17.63 7.04
C SER A 16 10.22 -17.38 7.19
N LYS A 17 9.40 -18.43 7.15
CA LYS A 17 7.94 -18.32 7.37
C LYS A 17 7.64 -17.82 8.79
N ILE A 18 8.31 -18.36 9.79
CA ILE A 18 8.17 -17.96 11.20
C ILE A 18 8.63 -16.51 11.38
N LEU A 19 9.79 -16.14 10.83
CA LEU A 19 10.28 -14.76 10.90
C LEU A 19 9.33 -13.76 10.25
N LEU A 20 8.80 -14.06 9.07
CA LEU A 20 7.83 -13.20 8.38
C LEU A 20 6.52 -13.05 9.17
N LEU A 21 6.10 -14.05 9.93
CA LEU A 21 4.92 -13.96 10.77
C LEU A 21 5.16 -13.13 12.04
N ILE A 22 6.30 -13.34 12.69
CA ILE A 22 6.62 -12.73 14.00
C ILE A 22 7.05 -11.27 13.84
N LEU A 23 7.80 -10.93 12.78
CA LEU A 23 8.38 -9.60 12.60
C LEU A 23 7.37 -8.45 12.69
N PRO A 24 6.24 -8.44 11.95
CA PRO A 24 5.27 -7.35 12.06
C PRO A 24 4.61 -7.28 13.44
N LEU A 25 4.42 -8.42 14.12
CA LEU A 25 3.85 -8.46 15.47
C LEU A 25 4.79 -7.83 16.50
N VAL A 26 6.08 -8.19 16.46
CA VAL A 26 7.09 -7.60 17.35
C VAL A 26 7.19 -6.09 17.12
N VAL A 27 7.24 -5.67 15.86
CA VAL A 27 7.33 -4.24 15.52
C VAL A 27 6.05 -3.50 15.93
N ALA A 28 4.87 -4.11 15.81
CA ALA A 28 3.61 -3.53 16.28
C ALA A 28 3.61 -3.33 17.81
N VAL A 29 4.06 -4.33 18.59
CA VAL A 29 4.17 -4.21 20.04
C VAL A 29 5.17 -3.12 20.43
N LEU A 30 6.33 -3.05 19.79
CA LEU A 30 7.30 -1.98 20.02
C LEU A 30 6.72 -0.60 19.66
N ALA A 31 5.99 -0.50 18.55
CA ALA A 31 5.32 0.72 18.13
C ALA A 31 4.23 1.18 19.14
N LEU A 32 3.55 0.25 19.81
CA LEU A 32 2.61 0.59 20.88
C LEU A 32 3.31 1.24 22.09
N CYS A 33 4.56 0.88 22.38
CA CYS A 33 5.34 1.47 23.48
C CYS A 33 5.88 2.86 23.11
N ILE A 34 6.27 3.08 21.83
CA ILE A 34 6.95 4.29 21.37
C ILE A 34 5.92 5.37 21.01
N GLY A 35 6.12 6.59 21.47
CA GLY A 35 5.30 7.76 21.16
C GLY A 35 5.57 8.89 22.15
N ARG A 36 4.85 10.03 22.00
CA ARG A 36 5.00 11.20 22.89
C ARG A 36 4.70 10.88 24.36
N LEU A 37 3.78 9.96 24.60
CA LEU A 37 3.54 9.37 25.90
C LEU A 37 4.25 8.02 25.92
N GLY A 38 5.30 7.87 26.72
CA GLY A 38 5.97 6.58 26.91
C GLY A 38 5.05 5.61 27.65
N ILE A 39 4.77 4.45 27.09
CA ILE A 39 4.04 3.37 27.76
C ILE A 39 5.01 2.19 27.86
N SER A 40 5.17 1.64 29.06
CA SER A 40 6.10 0.53 29.24
C SER A 40 5.61 -0.75 28.55
N PRO A 41 6.49 -1.62 28.03
CA PRO A 41 6.08 -2.89 27.44
C PRO A 41 5.22 -3.75 28.37
N ALA A 42 5.49 -3.71 29.67
CA ALA A 42 4.71 -4.43 30.65
C ALA A 42 3.27 -3.90 30.76
N GLU A 43 3.07 -2.58 30.69
CA GLU A 43 1.74 -1.96 30.65
C GLU A 43 0.99 -2.31 29.38
N VAL A 44 1.65 -2.29 28.21
CA VAL A 44 1.03 -2.69 26.93
C VAL A 44 0.55 -4.14 27.00
N ILE A 45 1.40 -5.06 27.48
CA ILE A 45 1.04 -6.47 27.61
C ILE A 45 -0.12 -6.62 28.61
N ARG A 46 -0.04 -5.96 29.78
CA ARG A 46 -1.11 -6.00 30.80
C ARG A 46 -2.43 -5.47 30.24
N SER A 47 -2.41 -4.38 29.49
CA SER A 47 -3.58 -3.78 28.84
C SER A 47 -4.22 -4.74 27.83
N ILE A 48 -3.41 -5.38 26.96
CA ILE A 48 -3.91 -6.35 25.99
C ILE A 48 -4.56 -7.55 26.70
N PHE A 49 -3.89 -8.13 27.71
CA PHE A 49 -4.44 -9.23 28.48
C PHE A 49 -5.67 -8.80 29.30
N GLY A 50 -5.64 -7.62 29.92
CA GLY A 50 -6.78 -7.05 30.66
C GLY A 50 -8.02 -6.90 29.78
N LYS A 51 -7.84 -6.44 28.54
CA LYS A 51 -8.94 -6.32 27.57
C LYS A 51 -9.53 -7.69 27.17
N ILE A 52 -8.67 -8.70 26.99
CA ILE A 52 -9.11 -10.06 26.66
C ILE A 52 -9.83 -10.72 27.83
N THR A 53 -9.37 -10.50 29.07
CA THR A 53 -9.95 -11.10 30.27
C THR A 53 -11.09 -10.29 30.89
N GLY A 54 -11.44 -9.12 30.31
CA GLY A 54 -12.49 -8.23 30.83
C GLY A 54 -12.09 -7.41 32.08
N ASN A 55 -10.79 -7.42 32.46
CA ASN A 55 -10.25 -6.73 33.64
C ASN A 55 -9.44 -5.48 33.28
N ALA A 56 -9.68 -4.85 32.13
CA ALA A 56 -8.99 -3.65 31.73
C ALA A 56 -9.54 -2.43 32.49
N ASP A 57 -8.65 -1.62 33.07
CA ASP A 57 -9.00 -0.30 33.61
C ASP A 57 -9.03 0.74 32.46
N LEU A 58 -10.16 0.76 31.74
CA LEU A 58 -10.35 1.57 30.53
C LEU A 58 -10.39 3.09 30.80
N GLU A 59 -10.40 3.51 32.05
CA GLU A 59 -10.45 4.92 32.42
C GLU A 59 -9.05 5.54 32.57
N SER A 60 -7.99 4.73 32.62
CA SER A 60 -6.64 5.26 32.69
C SER A 60 -6.23 5.97 31.41
N LYS A 61 -5.49 7.09 31.50
CA LYS A 61 -5.00 7.85 30.36
C LYS A 61 -4.18 6.99 29.39
N ASN A 62 -3.40 6.05 29.90
CA ASN A 62 -2.58 5.15 29.09
C ASN A 62 -3.45 4.18 28.27
N GLU A 63 -4.51 3.66 28.85
CA GLU A 63 -5.49 2.79 28.21
C GLU A 63 -6.23 3.51 27.08
N LEU A 64 -6.72 4.73 27.33
CA LEU A 64 -7.40 5.55 26.34
C LEU A 64 -6.49 5.83 25.12
N VAL A 65 -5.23 6.21 25.37
CA VAL A 65 -4.26 6.46 24.29
C VAL A 65 -3.94 5.18 23.53
N LEU A 66 -3.77 4.06 24.24
CA LEU A 66 -3.41 2.77 23.64
C LEU A 66 -4.53 2.28 22.69
N TRP A 67 -5.78 2.24 23.18
CA TRP A 67 -6.89 1.62 22.42
C TRP A 67 -7.54 2.57 21.41
N ASN A 68 -7.68 3.86 21.74
CA ASN A 68 -8.43 4.79 20.88
C ASN A 68 -7.54 5.53 19.87
N ILE A 69 -6.23 5.62 20.12
CA ILE A 69 -5.31 6.35 19.24
C ILE A 69 -4.29 5.41 18.59
N ARG A 70 -3.51 4.65 19.40
CA ARG A 70 -2.40 3.87 18.87
C ARG A 70 -2.84 2.61 18.14
N MET A 71 -3.76 1.86 18.71
CA MET A 71 -4.19 0.58 18.17
C MET A 71 -4.81 0.74 16.76
N PRO A 72 -5.83 1.59 16.51
CA PRO A 72 -6.40 1.75 15.18
C PRO A 72 -5.37 2.28 14.17
N ARG A 73 -4.46 3.14 14.62
CA ARG A 73 -3.40 3.69 13.78
C ARG A 73 -2.38 2.64 13.33
N ILE A 74 -1.92 1.77 14.24
CA ILE A 74 -1.00 0.68 13.91
C ILE A 74 -1.68 -0.35 13.00
N ILE A 75 -2.96 -0.67 13.24
CA ILE A 75 -3.75 -1.54 12.37
C ILE A 75 -3.84 -0.93 10.96
N LEU A 76 -4.14 0.36 10.85
CA LEU A 76 -4.21 1.05 9.56
C LEU A 76 -2.84 1.03 8.86
N ALA A 77 -1.76 1.38 9.56
CA ALA A 77 -0.41 1.34 9.00
C ALA A 77 -0.03 -0.06 8.49
N ALA A 78 -0.35 -1.10 9.25
CA ALA A 78 -0.13 -2.49 8.85
C ALA A 78 -0.91 -2.83 7.57
N LEU A 79 -2.22 -2.52 7.53
CA LEU A 79 -3.08 -2.81 6.39
C LEU A 79 -2.63 -2.05 5.13
N VAL A 80 -2.33 -0.75 5.26
CA VAL A 80 -1.85 0.09 4.15
C VAL A 80 -0.50 -0.42 3.64
N GLY A 81 0.41 -0.75 4.54
CA GLY A 81 1.72 -1.31 4.17
C GLY A 81 1.61 -2.63 3.41
N ALA A 82 0.82 -3.57 3.92
CA ALA A 82 0.54 -4.84 3.25
C ALA A 82 -0.16 -4.62 1.91
N GLY A 83 -1.22 -3.79 1.89
CA GLY A 83 -2.03 -3.54 0.71
C GLY A 83 -1.23 -2.92 -0.42
N LEU A 84 -0.50 -1.83 -0.17
CA LEU A 84 0.33 -1.17 -1.18
C LEU A 84 1.45 -2.08 -1.71
N SER A 85 2.07 -2.89 -0.82
CA SER A 85 3.10 -3.83 -1.22
C SER A 85 2.56 -4.96 -2.11
N VAL A 86 1.41 -5.53 -1.76
CA VAL A 86 0.75 -6.57 -2.56
C VAL A 86 0.27 -6.02 -3.90
N SER A 87 -0.35 -4.83 -3.91
CA SER A 87 -0.78 -4.17 -5.13
C SER A 87 0.40 -3.84 -6.03
N GLY A 88 1.49 -3.29 -5.48
CA GLY A 88 2.71 -3.02 -6.22
C GLY A 88 3.31 -4.28 -6.82
N CYS A 89 3.45 -5.35 -6.05
CA CYS A 89 3.91 -6.65 -6.52
C CYS A 89 3.05 -7.18 -7.68
N THR A 90 1.73 -7.04 -7.58
CA THR A 90 0.77 -7.49 -8.58
C THR A 90 0.88 -6.68 -9.89
N PHE A 91 0.97 -5.35 -9.80
CA PHE A 91 1.14 -4.49 -10.99
C PHE A 91 2.49 -4.71 -11.68
N GLN A 92 3.56 -4.92 -10.90
CA GLN A 92 4.87 -5.26 -11.47
C GLN A 92 4.83 -6.57 -12.27
N SER A 93 4.06 -7.56 -11.81
CA SER A 93 3.88 -8.81 -12.54
C SER A 93 2.99 -8.65 -13.76
N LEU A 94 1.90 -7.89 -13.64
CA LEU A 94 0.93 -7.64 -14.70
C LEU A 94 1.58 -6.94 -15.91
N PHE A 95 2.44 -5.97 -15.65
CA PHE A 95 3.13 -5.20 -16.70
C PHE A 95 4.52 -5.76 -17.04
N SER A 96 4.94 -6.88 -16.41
CA SER A 96 6.29 -7.45 -16.52
C SER A 96 7.37 -6.36 -16.38
N ASN A 97 7.13 -5.40 -15.50
CA ASN A 97 7.98 -4.23 -15.28
C ASN A 97 8.16 -4.02 -13.76
N PRO A 98 9.38 -4.14 -13.24
CA PRO A 98 9.64 -3.99 -11.80
C PRO A 98 9.42 -2.56 -11.29
N LEU A 99 9.27 -1.57 -12.18
CA LEU A 99 8.96 -0.18 -11.84
C LEU A 99 7.47 0.14 -11.87
N ALA A 100 6.63 -0.78 -12.32
CA ALA A 100 5.20 -0.55 -12.35
C ALA A 100 4.65 -0.43 -10.93
N THR A 101 3.79 0.56 -10.72
CA THR A 101 3.10 0.81 -9.46
C THR A 101 1.61 1.02 -9.74
N PRO A 102 0.75 0.98 -8.73
CA PRO A 102 -0.65 1.39 -8.92
C PRO A 102 -0.83 2.79 -9.52
N ASP A 103 0.15 3.67 -9.30
CA ASP A 103 0.13 5.04 -9.84
C ASP A 103 0.26 5.07 -11.37
N THR A 104 0.89 4.04 -11.96
CA THR A 104 1.03 3.94 -13.42
C THR A 104 -0.32 3.75 -14.16
N VAL A 105 -1.38 3.40 -13.44
CA VAL A 105 -2.75 3.33 -13.99
C VAL A 105 -3.66 4.44 -13.45
N GLY A 106 -3.09 5.43 -12.75
CA GLY A 106 -3.78 6.63 -12.31
C GLY A 106 -4.65 6.48 -11.05
N VAL A 107 -4.58 5.36 -10.33
CA VAL A 107 -5.41 5.11 -9.12
C VAL A 107 -5.25 6.22 -8.10
N SER A 108 -4.02 6.49 -7.67
CA SER A 108 -3.74 7.48 -6.61
C SER A 108 -4.15 8.88 -7.01
N SER A 109 -3.88 9.30 -8.27
CA SER A 109 -4.27 10.62 -8.76
C SER A 109 -5.80 10.79 -8.77
N GLY A 110 -6.55 9.77 -9.21
CA GLY A 110 -8.01 9.77 -9.17
C GLY A 110 -8.54 9.85 -7.74
N THR A 111 -7.98 9.03 -6.83
CA THR A 111 -8.34 9.04 -5.39
C THR A 111 -8.07 10.42 -4.77
N CYS A 112 -6.92 11.03 -5.06
CA CYS A 112 -6.57 12.37 -4.61
C CYS A 112 -7.53 13.45 -5.13
N PHE A 113 -7.97 13.34 -6.38
CA PHE A 113 -8.97 14.26 -6.93
C PHE A 113 -10.31 14.10 -6.22
N GLY A 114 -10.79 12.86 -6.04
CA GLY A 114 -12.03 12.61 -5.32
C GLY A 114 -12.03 13.18 -3.90
N ALA A 115 -10.92 13.02 -3.17
CA ALA A 115 -10.75 13.60 -1.85
C ALA A 115 -10.74 15.14 -1.91
N ALA A 116 -10.01 15.74 -2.85
CA ALA A 116 -9.96 17.19 -3.01
C ALA A 116 -11.34 17.77 -3.31
N VAL A 117 -12.15 17.12 -4.16
CA VAL A 117 -13.54 17.50 -4.43
C VAL A 117 -14.38 17.43 -3.15
N ALA A 118 -14.34 16.31 -2.43
CA ALA A 118 -15.14 16.14 -1.22
C ALA A 118 -14.78 17.18 -0.14
N ILE A 119 -13.48 17.41 0.10
CA ILE A 119 -12.99 18.41 1.05
C ILE A 119 -13.41 19.82 0.60
N PHE A 120 -13.33 20.14 -0.70
CA PHE A 120 -13.72 21.44 -1.24
C PHE A 120 -15.19 21.77 -0.97
N PHE A 121 -16.08 20.77 -1.03
CA PHE A 121 -17.49 20.91 -0.68
C PHE A 121 -17.80 20.74 0.81
N GLY A 122 -16.80 20.66 1.67
CA GLY A 122 -16.96 20.56 3.13
C GLY A 122 -17.49 19.22 3.61
N ALA A 123 -17.29 18.13 2.87
CA ALA A 123 -17.70 16.80 3.26
C ALA A 123 -16.95 16.32 4.51
N ASP A 124 -17.60 15.49 5.32
CA ASP A 124 -16.97 14.83 6.44
C ASP A 124 -15.93 13.80 5.99
N PHE A 125 -15.20 13.25 6.96
CA PHE A 125 -14.13 12.30 6.69
C PHE A 125 -14.61 11.02 5.99
N ILE A 126 -15.79 10.49 6.35
CA ILE A 126 -16.33 9.24 5.79
C ILE A 126 -16.75 9.45 4.35
N VAL A 127 -17.46 10.54 4.05
CA VAL A 127 -17.86 10.92 2.68
C VAL A 127 -16.61 11.19 1.84
N THR A 128 -15.62 11.88 2.38
CA THR A 128 -14.34 12.12 1.70
C THR A 128 -13.66 10.79 1.33
N GLN A 129 -13.61 9.82 2.24
CA GLN A 129 -13.05 8.50 2.00
C GLN A 129 -13.82 7.75 0.89
N ALA A 130 -15.17 7.77 0.92
CA ALA A 130 -16.00 7.09 -0.07
C ALA A 130 -15.86 7.71 -1.47
N VAL A 131 -15.88 9.05 -1.57
CA VAL A 131 -15.71 9.77 -2.84
C VAL A 131 -14.29 9.56 -3.39
N ALA A 132 -13.27 9.63 -2.54
CA ALA A 132 -11.90 9.34 -2.92
C ALA A 132 -11.76 7.93 -3.50
N PHE A 133 -12.30 6.91 -2.82
CA PHE A 133 -12.30 5.53 -3.30
C PHE A 133 -12.98 5.41 -4.67
N LEU A 134 -14.17 5.99 -4.83
CA LEU A 134 -14.92 5.97 -6.08
C LEU A 134 -14.13 6.56 -7.25
N PHE A 135 -13.51 7.73 -7.07
CA PHE A 135 -12.70 8.35 -8.12
C PHE A 135 -11.42 7.58 -8.43
N GLY A 136 -10.86 6.85 -7.48
CA GLY A 136 -9.77 5.92 -7.75
C GLY A 136 -10.18 4.79 -8.71
N ILE A 137 -11.37 4.22 -8.52
CA ILE A 137 -11.94 3.21 -9.44
C ILE A 137 -12.26 3.83 -10.81
N ILE A 138 -12.87 5.02 -10.85
CA ILE A 138 -13.17 5.74 -12.10
C ILE A 138 -11.90 6.01 -12.90
N ALA A 139 -10.82 6.40 -12.26
CA ALA A 139 -9.54 6.66 -12.93
C ALA A 139 -9.03 5.42 -13.67
N VAL A 140 -9.10 4.25 -13.03
CA VAL A 140 -8.68 2.99 -13.66
C VAL A 140 -9.62 2.57 -14.77
N LEU A 141 -10.93 2.74 -14.61
CA LEU A 141 -11.89 2.49 -15.68
C LEU A 141 -11.58 3.35 -16.91
N LEU A 142 -11.37 4.66 -16.73
CA LEU A 142 -10.99 5.57 -17.81
C LEU A 142 -9.67 5.16 -18.46
N THR A 143 -8.68 4.76 -17.66
CA THR A 143 -7.39 4.26 -18.14
C THR A 143 -7.56 3.04 -19.03
N TYR A 144 -8.36 2.06 -18.59
CA TYR A 144 -8.60 0.86 -19.41
C TYR A 144 -9.45 1.16 -20.64
N LEU A 145 -10.46 2.01 -20.56
CA LEU A 145 -11.24 2.44 -21.75
C LEU A 145 -10.35 3.14 -22.78
N ALA A 146 -9.45 4.01 -22.34
CA ALA A 146 -8.53 4.72 -23.24
C ALA A 146 -7.40 3.81 -23.79
N GLY A 147 -6.86 2.92 -22.93
CA GLY A 147 -5.70 2.09 -23.24
C GLY A 147 -6.01 0.75 -23.89
N SER A 148 -7.24 0.21 -23.75
CA SER A 148 -7.63 -1.09 -24.31
C SER A 148 -8.28 -0.95 -25.69
N GLY A 149 -8.09 -1.97 -26.54
CA GLY A 149 -8.68 -2.02 -27.89
C GLY A 149 -7.99 -3.07 -28.77
N LYS A 150 -8.52 -3.30 -29.97
CA LYS A 150 -7.93 -4.26 -30.92
C LYS A 150 -6.49 -3.85 -31.28
N GLY A 151 -5.53 -4.76 -31.07
CA GLY A 151 -4.12 -4.52 -31.37
C GLY A 151 -3.34 -3.67 -30.37
N LYS A 152 -3.96 -3.23 -29.26
CA LYS A 152 -3.27 -2.46 -28.21
C LYS A 152 -2.58 -3.40 -27.21
N SER A 153 -1.37 -3.02 -26.81
CA SER A 153 -0.54 -3.75 -25.84
C SER A 153 -0.78 -3.25 -24.41
N LEU A 154 -0.26 -3.98 -23.44
CA LEU A 154 -0.24 -3.54 -22.03
C LEU A 154 0.45 -2.18 -21.86
N ASN A 155 1.44 -1.86 -22.71
CA ASN A 155 2.12 -0.55 -22.71
C ASN A 155 1.15 0.60 -23.04
N SER A 156 0.12 0.35 -23.87
CA SER A 156 -0.91 1.35 -24.17
C SER A 156 -1.76 1.67 -22.93
N VAL A 157 -2.01 0.69 -22.06
CA VAL A 157 -2.72 0.90 -20.79
C VAL A 157 -1.87 1.74 -19.82
N VAL A 158 -0.56 1.46 -19.74
CA VAL A 158 0.36 2.26 -18.92
C VAL A 158 0.41 3.71 -19.42
N LEU A 159 0.53 3.93 -20.72
CA LEU A 159 0.54 5.27 -21.31
C LEU A 159 -0.78 6.00 -21.04
N ALA A 160 -1.92 5.33 -21.24
CA ALA A 160 -3.23 5.89 -20.90
C ALA A 160 -3.33 6.25 -19.41
N GLY A 161 -2.79 5.41 -18.52
CA GLY A 161 -2.77 5.66 -17.08
C GLY A 161 -1.96 6.89 -16.70
N ILE A 162 -0.81 7.11 -17.34
CA ILE A 162 -0.01 8.33 -17.15
C ILE A 162 -0.79 9.56 -17.60
N MET A 163 -1.50 9.50 -18.73
CA MET A 163 -2.31 10.62 -19.25
C MET A 163 -3.50 10.92 -18.33
N ILE A 164 -4.25 9.88 -17.91
CA ILE A 164 -5.38 10.03 -16.99
C ILE A 164 -4.90 10.52 -15.61
N GLY A 165 -3.79 10.01 -15.10
CA GLY A 165 -3.18 10.48 -13.87
C GLY A 165 -2.78 11.95 -13.93
N SER A 166 -2.20 12.39 -15.06
CA SER A 166 -1.87 13.80 -15.30
C SER A 166 -3.10 14.69 -15.35
N LEU A 167 -4.19 14.22 -15.99
CA LEU A 167 -5.46 14.93 -16.03
C LEU A 167 -6.03 15.14 -14.61
N PHE A 168 -6.12 14.09 -13.80
CA PHE A 168 -6.58 14.19 -12.42
C PHE A 168 -5.68 15.09 -11.57
N SER A 169 -4.36 15.03 -11.76
CA SER A 169 -3.41 15.92 -11.06
C SER A 169 -3.62 17.39 -11.45
N ALA A 170 -3.90 17.69 -12.71
CA ALA A 170 -4.26 19.04 -13.17
C ALA A 170 -5.58 19.52 -12.54
N LEU A 171 -6.58 18.63 -12.45
CA LEU A 171 -7.86 18.95 -11.80
C LEU A 171 -7.68 19.19 -10.29
N VAL A 172 -6.84 18.44 -9.58
CA VAL A 172 -6.46 18.72 -8.18
C VAL A 172 -5.83 20.10 -8.07
N SER A 173 -4.92 20.46 -8.97
CA SER A 173 -4.27 21.77 -9.00
C SER A 173 -5.28 22.89 -9.24
N PHE A 174 -6.26 22.66 -10.11
CA PHE A 174 -7.37 23.60 -10.34
C PHE A 174 -8.20 23.81 -9.06
N ILE A 175 -8.63 22.74 -8.38
CA ILE A 175 -9.36 22.86 -7.11
C ILE A 175 -8.55 23.68 -6.09
N LYS A 176 -7.24 23.39 -5.97
CA LYS A 176 -6.36 24.14 -5.06
C LYS A 176 -6.25 25.61 -5.40
N SER A 177 -6.34 26.00 -6.69
CA SER A 177 -6.25 27.40 -7.12
C SER A 177 -7.50 28.21 -6.80
N VAL A 178 -8.66 27.57 -6.67
CA VAL A 178 -9.94 28.22 -6.36
C VAL A 178 -10.38 28.02 -4.91
N ALA A 179 -9.66 27.18 -4.15
CA ALA A 179 -9.94 26.88 -2.75
C ALA A 179 -9.60 28.09 -1.85
N ASP A 180 -10.39 28.26 -0.78
CA ASP A 180 -10.09 29.27 0.24
C ASP A 180 -8.73 29.01 0.87
N VAL A 181 -7.86 30.05 0.86
CA VAL A 181 -6.46 29.97 1.27
C VAL A 181 -6.29 29.70 2.76
N ASN A 182 -7.22 30.17 3.59
CA ASN A 182 -7.09 30.11 5.04
C ASN A 182 -7.73 28.86 5.65
N SER A 183 -8.70 28.24 4.96
CA SER A 183 -9.47 27.12 5.49
C SER A 183 -9.31 25.83 4.67
N VAL A 184 -9.68 25.83 3.40
CA VAL A 184 -9.82 24.62 2.57
C VAL A 184 -8.50 24.17 1.96
N LEU A 185 -7.70 25.11 1.43
CA LEU A 185 -6.42 24.79 0.78
C LEU A 185 -5.41 24.08 1.70
N PRO A 186 -5.24 24.50 2.98
CA PRO A 186 -4.38 23.77 3.91
C PRO A 186 -4.85 22.35 4.17
N VAL A 187 -6.16 22.12 4.31
CA VAL A 187 -6.73 20.79 4.56
C VAL A 187 -6.48 19.86 3.37
N ILE A 188 -6.78 20.32 2.13
CA ILE A 188 -6.48 19.54 0.91
C ILE A 188 -4.99 19.24 0.81
N THR A 189 -4.14 20.23 1.06
CA THR A 189 -2.69 20.07 0.92
C THR A 189 -2.16 19.07 1.95
N PHE A 190 -2.61 19.14 3.20
CA PHE A 190 -2.21 18.21 4.26
C PHE A 190 -2.71 16.79 3.97
N TRP A 191 -3.96 16.65 3.50
CA TRP A 191 -4.52 15.36 3.14
C TRP A 191 -3.72 14.68 2.01
N LEU A 192 -3.32 15.46 0.98
CA LEU A 192 -2.52 14.95 -0.16
C LEU A 192 -1.13 14.48 0.25
N MET A 193 -0.55 15.01 1.33
CA MET A 193 0.75 14.57 1.84
C MET A 193 0.72 13.22 2.55
N GLY A 194 -0.46 12.72 2.86
CA GLY A 194 -0.68 11.45 3.53
C GLY A 194 -0.35 11.46 5.03
N SER A 195 -1.28 10.97 5.83
CA SER A 195 -1.16 10.89 7.30
C SER A 195 -2.04 9.78 7.85
N PHE A 196 -1.58 9.17 8.96
CA PHE A 196 -2.41 8.25 9.75
C PHE A 196 -3.04 8.95 10.98
N ALA A 197 -2.93 10.27 11.11
CA ALA A 197 -3.49 11.01 12.25
C ALA A 197 -5.02 10.88 12.38
N GLY A 198 -5.73 10.74 11.23
CA GLY A 198 -7.17 10.49 11.20
C GLY A 198 -7.60 9.03 11.38
N ALA A 199 -6.67 8.13 11.72
CA ALA A 199 -6.99 6.72 11.90
C ALA A 199 -7.95 6.50 13.07
N GLY A 200 -9.10 5.92 12.79
CA GLY A 200 -10.09 5.53 13.77
C GLY A 200 -10.76 4.22 13.39
N TYR A 201 -11.44 3.57 14.33
CA TYR A 201 -12.14 2.31 14.04
C TYR A 201 -13.23 2.48 12.97
N HIS A 202 -13.90 3.63 12.92
CA HIS A 202 -14.91 3.92 11.88
C HIS A 202 -14.30 3.96 10.47
N SER A 203 -13.16 4.61 10.29
CA SER A 203 -12.50 4.64 8.99
C SER A 203 -11.99 3.27 8.57
N LEU A 204 -11.49 2.47 9.55
CA LEU A 204 -11.08 1.09 9.32
C LEU A 204 -12.25 0.21 8.85
N MET A 205 -13.44 0.34 9.45
CA MET A 205 -14.61 -0.45 9.05
C MET A 205 -15.00 -0.27 7.58
N LEU A 206 -14.76 0.90 7.00
CA LEU A 206 -15.09 1.17 5.60
C LEU A 206 -14.02 0.60 4.63
N GLY A 207 -12.76 0.83 4.89
CA GLY A 207 -11.67 0.49 3.95
C GLY A 207 -11.05 -0.89 4.19
N ALA A 208 -10.90 -1.33 5.44
CA ALA A 208 -10.22 -2.58 5.75
C ALA A 208 -10.88 -3.83 5.11
N PRO A 209 -12.21 -3.98 5.05
CA PRO A 209 -12.81 -5.13 4.38
C PRO A 209 -12.41 -5.25 2.91
N VAL A 210 -12.40 -4.12 2.17
CA VAL A 210 -12.01 -4.10 0.75
C VAL A 210 -10.54 -4.52 0.60
N MET A 211 -9.66 -4.00 1.45
CA MET A 211 -8.24 -4.36 1.44
C MET A 211 -8.03 -5.84 1.76
N LEU A 212 -8.68 -6.34 2.81
CA LEU A 212 -8.55 -7.73 3.25
C LEU A 212 -9.08 -8.71 2.20
N VAL A 213 -10.26 -8.45 1.62
CA VAL A 213 -10.83 -9.29 0.55
C VAL A 213 -9.93 -9.27 -0.69
N GLY A 214 -9.49 -8.09 -1.14
CA GLY A 214 -8.59 -7.98 -2.27
C GLY A 214 -7.26 -8.71 -2.06
N MET A 215 -6.63 -8.54 -0.88
CA MET A 215 -5.40 -9.25 -0.52
C MET A 215 -5.63 -10.77 -0.42
N ALA A 216 -6.75 -11.22 0.14
CA ALA A 216 -7.08 -12.64 0.24
C ALA A 216 -7.25 -13.28 -1.15
N VAL A 217 -7.95 -12.61 -2.07
CA VAL A 217 -8.09 -13.09 -3.46
C VAL A 217 -6.73 -13.20 -4.13
N LEU A 218 -5.88 -12.15 -4.07
CA LEU A 218 -4.54 -12.17 -4.65
C LEU A 218 -3.65 -13.25 -4.01
N TYR A 219 -3.79 -13.47 -2.69
CA TYR A 219 -3.07 -14.51 -1.98
C TYR A 219 -3.48 -15.92 -2.42
N VAL A 220 -4.77 -16.16 -2.63
CA VAL A 220 -5.27 -17.45 -3.13
C VAL A 220 -4.77 -17.73 -4.54
N ILE A 221 -4.78 -16.74 -5.43
CA ILE A 221 -4.32 -16.90 -6.82
C ILE A 221 -2.82 -16.68 -7.00
N ARG A 222 -2.02 -16.50 -5.94
CA ARG A 222 -0.60 -16.11 -6.00
C ARG A 222 0.27 -16.99 -6.91
N TRP A 223 -0.02 -18.27 -6.99
CA TRP A 223 0.71 -19.18 -7.89
C TRP A 223 0.44 -18.88 -9.37
N ARG A 224 -0.79 -18.42 -9.70
CA ARG A 224 -1.16 -18.01 -11.07
C ARG A 224 -0.53 -16.68 -11.46
N LEU A 225 -0.19 -15.80 -10.51
CA LEU A 225 0.49 -14.54 -10.81
C LEU A 225 1.85 -14.76 -11.49
N ASN A 226 2.49 -15.92 -11.29
CA ASN A 226 3.71 -16.28 -12.01
C ASN A 226 3.48 -16.40 -13.52
N ILE A 227 2.26 -16.78 -13.96
CA ILE A 227 1.91 -16.90 -15.37
C ILE A 227 1.89 -15.53 -16.04
N LEU A 228 1.53 -14.46 -15.32
CA LEU A 228 1.49 -13.08 -15.84
C LEU A 228 2.88 -12.54 -16.19
N THR A 229 3.94 -13.14 -15.69
CA THR A 229 5.33 -12.75 -15.98
C THR A 229 5.91 -13.46 -17.20
N LEU A 230 5.19 -14.44 -17.75
CA LEU A 230 5.59 -15.16 -18.96
C LEU A 230 5.22 -14.36 -20.23
N PRO A 231 5.93 -14.58 -21.35
CA PRO A 231 5.49 -14.12 -22.67
C PRO A 231 4.07 -14.60 -22.98
N ASP A 232 3.30 -13.81 -23.72
CA ASP A 232 1.88 -14.09 -23.98
C ASP A 232 1.62 -15.48 -24.60
N ASP A 233 2.51 -15.97 -25.44
CA ASP A 233 2.35 -17.27 -26.10
C ASP A 233 2.61 -18.44 -25.14
N GLU A 234 3.61 -18.33 -24.27
CA GLU A 234 3.88 -19.31 -23.21
C GLU A 234 2.75 -19.31 -22.17
N ALA A 235 2.29 -18.11 -21.79
CA ALA A 235 1.18 -17.98 -20.88
C ALA A 235 -0.11 -18.63 -21.39
N LYS A 236 -0.44 -18.49 -22.68
CA LYS A 236 -1.59 -19.17 -23.33
C LYS A 236 -1.43 -20.68 -23.33
N ALA A 237 -0.21 -21.19 -23.53
CA ALA A 237 0.06 -22.64 -23.53
C ALA A 237 -0.21 -23.31 -22.17
N THR A 238 -0.29 -22.55 -21.08
CA THR A 238 -0.66 -23.08 -19.73
C THR A 238 -2.13 -23.48 -19.61
N GLY A 239 -3.00 -23.15 -20.58
CA GLY A 239 -4.45 -23.38 -20.52
C GLY A 239 -5.20 -22.47 -19.55
N THR A 240 -4.53 -21.45 -18.96
CA THR A 240 -5.13 -20.50 -18.04
C THR A 240 -5.82 -19.37 -18.82
N ASP A 241 -7.02 -18.97 -18.43
CA ASP A 241 -7.65 -17.74 -18.95
C ASP A 241 -6.90 -16.50 -18.44
N ILE A 242 -5.95 -16.03 -19.29
CA ILE A 242 -5.10 -14.88 -18.98
C ILE A 242 -5.91 -13.59 -18.85
N LYS A 243 -7.01 -13.46 -19.64
CA LYS A 243 -7.86 -12.25 -19.60
C LYS A 243 -8.57 -12.15 -18.25
N ALA A 244 -9.17 -13.23 -17.78
CA ALA A 244 -9.81 -13.29 -16.48
C ALA A 244 -8.78 -13.07 -15.36
N LEU A 245 -7.60 -13.69 -15.43
CA LEU A 245 -6.54 -13.53 -14.44
C LEU A 245 -6.05 -12.08 -14.35
N ARG A 246 -5.81 -11.41 -15.51
CA ARG A 246 -5.45 -9.99 -15.58
C ARG A 246 -6.56 -9.12 -14.99
N ALA A 247 -7.81 -9.35 -15.36
CA ALA A 247 -8.95 -8.56 -14.86
C ALA A 247 -9.08 -8.66 -13.33
N VAL A 248 -9.07 -9.88 -12.76
CA VAL A 248 -9.12 -10.09 -11.31
C VAL A 248 -7.93 -9.40 -10.62
N SER A 249 -6.72 -9.55 -11.15
CA SER A 249 -5.53 -8.93 -10.57
C SER A 249 -5.61 -7.41 -10.56
N VAL A 250 -6.08 -6.79 -11.65
CA VAL A 250 -6.27 -5.34 -11.75
C VAL A 250 -7.34 -4.85 -10.79
N ILE A 251 -8.51 -5.49 -10.77
CA ILE A 251 -9.63 -5.11 -9.90
C ILE A 251 -9.20 -5.16 -8.44
N CYS A 252 -8.60 -6.27 -8.00
CA CYS A 252 -8.16 -6.41 -6.62
C CYS A 252 -7.06 -5.40 -6.26
N ALA A 253 -6.02 -5.28 -7.07
CA ALA A 253 -4.92 -4.36 -6.79
C ALA A 253 -5.36 -2.88 -6.82
N THR A 254 -6.28 -2.51 -7.72
CA THR A 254 -6.90 -1.18 -7.76
C THR A 254 -7.75 -0.91 -6.53
N ALA A 255 -8.64 -1.84 -6.16
CA ALA A 255 -9.51 -1.70 -5.00
C ALA A 255 -8.70 -1.56 -3.70
N ILE A 256 -7.65 -2.38 -3.54
CA ILE A 256 -6.72 -2.27 -2.40
C ILE A 256 -6.06 -0.89 -2.38
N THR A 257 -5.49 -0.44 -3.50
CA THR A 257 -4.77 0.84 -3.56
C THR A 257 -5.71 2.03 -3.33
N ALA A 258 -6.86 2.05 -4.01
CA ALA A 258 -7.86 3.11 -3.81
C ALA A 258 -8.33 3.17 -2.36
N SER A 259 -8.53 2.01 -1.70
CA SER A 259 -8.87 1.94 -0.29
C SER A 259 -7.74 2.45 0.61
N CYS A 260 -6.49 2.05 0.36
CA CYS A 260 -5.33 2.56 1.10
C CYS A 260 -5.25 4.09 1.03
N VAL A 261 -5.25 4.63 -0.20
CA VAL A 261 -5.10 6.07 -0.43
C VAL A 261 -6.29 6.87 0.09
N SER A 262 -7.52 6.34 -0.01
CA SER A 262 -8.71 7.03 0.52
C SER A 262 -8.70 7.15 2.06
N MET A 263 -8.03 6.24 2.75
CA MET A 263 -7.96 6.25 4.21
C MET A 263 -6.83 7.10 4.78
N CYS A 264 -5.70 7.20 4.09
CA CYS A 264 -4.50 7.83 4.64
C CYS A 264 -3.87 8.89 3.73
N GLY A 265 -4.52 9.25 2.60
CA GLY A 265 -3.93 10.11 1.59
C GLY A 265 -2.87 9.40 0.74
N GLN A 266 -2.15 10.16 -0.07
CA GLN A 266 -1.17 9.59 -0.98
C GLN A 266 0.06 9.07 -0.23
N VAL A 267 0.40 7.80 -0.45
CA VAL A 267 1.61 7.17 0.09
C VAL A 267 2.40 6.56 -1.07
N GLY A 268 3.50 7.21 -1.42
CA GLY A 268 4.40 6.75 -2.48
C GLY A 268 5.44 5.74 -2.01
N TRP A 269 6.17 5.16 -2.94
CA TRP A 269 7.36 4.32 -2.77
C TRP A 269 7.12 2.92 -2.20
N VAL A 270 6.14 2.71 -1.33
CA VAL A 270 5.91 1.43 -0.62
C VAL A 270 5.66 0.30 -1.61
N GLY A 271 4.77 0.53 -2.58
CA GLY A 271 4.44 -0.45 -3.63
C GLY A 271 5.59 -0.75 -4.61
N LEU A 272 6.64 0.07 -4.59
CA LEU A 272 7.83 -0.13 -5.38
C LEU A 272 8.96 -0.76 -4.56
N LEU A 273 9.25 -0.16 -3.41
CA LEU A 273 10.37 -0.49 -2.54
C LEU A 273 10.25 -1.89 -1.93
N VAL A 274 9.11 -2.15 -1.28
CA VAL A 274 8.93 -3.39 -0.51
C VAL A 274 8.95 -4.64 -1.40
N PRO A 275 8.21 -4.71 -2.53
CA PRO A 275 8.29 -5.87 -3.42
C PRO A 275 9.69 -6.09 -3.97
N HIS A 276 10.42 -5.00 -4.25
CA HIS A 276 11.80 -5.10 -4.74
C HIS A 276 12.73 -5.70 -3.67
N MET A 277 12.68 -5.21 -2.43
CA MET A 277 13.43 -5.79 -1.31
C MET A 277 13.10 -7.28 -1.10
N CYS A 278 11.82 -7.62 -1.21
CA CYS A 278 11.36 -9.00 -1.08
C CYS A 278 11.90 -9.89 -2.20
N ARG A 279 11.93 -9.41 -3.45
CA ARG A 279 12.53 -10.16 -4.57
C ARG A 279 14.01 -10.44 -4.39
N MET A 280 14.76 -9.48 -3.91
CA MET A 280 16.19 -9.67 -3.63
C MET A 280 16.47 -10.78 -2.61
N LYS A 281 15.58 -10.96 -1.65
CA LYS A 281 15.77 -11.93 -0.55
C LYS A 281 15.07 -13.27 -0.79
N PHE A 282 13.88 -13.26 -1.39
CA PHE A 282 12.99 -14.42 -1.50
C PHE A 282 12.77 -14.87 -2.96
N GLY A 283 13.37 -14.18 -3.93
CA GLY A 283 13.22 -14.48 -5.36
C GLY A 283 11.91 -13.99 -5.95
N ASN A 284 11.67 -14.36 -7.23
CA ASN A 284 10.55 -13.84 -8.02
C ASN A 284 9.28 -14.70 -7.94
N ASN A 285 9.33 -15.89 -7.31
CA ASN A 285 8.17 -16.77 -7.20
C ASN A 285 7.10 -16.16 -6.28
N HIS A 286 5.93 -15.86 -6.82
CA HIS A 286 4.82 -15.22 -6.09
C HIS A 286 4.29 -16.05 -4.92
N VAL A 287 4.50 -17.37 -4.91
CA VAL A 287 4.12 -18.22 -3.77
C VAL A 287 4.87 -17.81 -2.50
N SER A 288 6.14 -17.42 -2.64
CA SER A 288 6.98 -16.93 -1.55
C SER A 288 7.00 -15.40 -1.45
N LEU A 289 6.94 -14.72 -2.60
CA LEU A 289 7.06 -13.28 -2.68
C LEU A 289 5.85 -12.55 -2.07
N LEU A 290 4.63 -13.00 -2.33
CA LEU A 290 3.43 -12.31 -1.86
C LEU A 290 3.30 -12.31 -0.33
N PRO A 291 3.47 -13.45 0.38
CA PRO A 291 3.53 -13.45 1.85
C PRO A 291 4.64 -12.58 2.41
N ALA A 292 5.81 -12.54 1.75
CA ALA A 292 6.91 -11.68 2.14
C ALA A 292 6.55 -10.19 1.98
N CYS A 293 5.87 -9.82 0.87
CA CYS A 293 5.38 -8.45 0.64
C CYS A 293 4.37 -8.02 1.71
N ILE A 294 3.45 -8.90 2.12
CA ILE A 294 2.50 -8.62 3.19
C ILE A 294 3.25 -8.29 4.48
N SER A 295 4.11 -9.20 4.93
CA SER A 295 4.83 -9.06 6.19
C SER A 295 5.79 -7.86 6.21
N MET A 296 6.61 -7.73 5.19
CA MET A 296 7.57 -6.63 5.09
C MET A 296 6.89 -5.27 4.89
N GLY A 297 5.76 -5.24 4.17
CA GLY A 297 4.94 -4.05 4.00
C GLY A 297 4.34 -3.57 5.32
N MET A 298 3.72 -4.49 6.08
CA MET A 298 3.25 -4.21 7.44
C MET A 298 4.37 -3.60 8.30
N THR A 299 5.50 -4.31 8.37
CA THR A 299 6.65 -3.92 9.18
C THR A 299 7.17 -2.54 8.79
N PHE A 300 7.37 -2.31 7.49
CA PHE A 300 7.88 -1.05 6.97
C PHE A 300 6.97 0.12 7.34
N MET A 301 5.66 -0.01 7.09
CA MET A 301 4.73 1.09 7.36
C MET A 301 4.51 1.36 8.85
N ILE A 302 4.54 0.34 9.70
CA ILE A 302 4.48 0.53 11.16
C ILE A 302 5.71 1.31 11.64
N ILE A 303 6.90 1.00 11.12
CA ILE A 303 8.14 1.73 11.45
C ILE A 303 8.04 3.18 10.96
N VAL A 304 7.66 3.40 9.70
CA VAL A 304 7.51 4.74 9.12
C VAL A 304 6.52 5.58 9.93
N ASP A 305 5.35 5.02 10.26
CA ASP A 305 4.35 5.71 11.09
C ASP A 305 4.89 6.04 12.49
N THR A 306 5.61 5.09 13.11
CA THR A 306 6.18 5.29 14.44
C THR A 306 7.19 6.45 14.41
N VAL A 307 8.02 6.55 13.39
CA VAL A 307 8.92 7.69 13.20
C VAL A 307 8.14 8.97 12.93
N ALA A 308 7.14 8.94 12.04
CA ALA A 308 6.32 10.10 11.67
C ALA A 308 5.70 10.80 12.87
N ARG A 309 5.13 10.01 13.79
CA ARG A 309 4.39 10.53 14.99
C ARG A 309 5.28 10.84 16.18
N SER A 310 6.53 10.34 16.22
CA SER A 310 7.42 10.49 17.37
C SER A 310 8.54 11.50 17.14
N ALA A 311 8.93 11.77 15.89
CA ALA A 311 10.09 12.60 15.59
C ALA A 311 9.86 14.10 15.82
N THR A 312 8.65 14.61 15.53
CA THR A 312 8.33 16.04 15.66
C THR A 312 6.94 16.28 16.26
N ALA A 313 6.74 17.50 16.79
CA ALA A 313 5.43 17.88 17.35
C ALA A 313 4.32 17.98 16.30
N ALA A 314 4.64 18.32 15.06
CA ALA A 314 3.68 18.53 13.98
C ALA A 314 3.42 17.26 13.14
N GLU A 315 3.94 16.10 13.52
CA GLU A 315 3.94 14.86 12.71
C GLU A 315 4.51 15.07 11.30
N ILE A 316 5.40 14.20 10.87
CA ILE A 316 5.97 14.26 9.52
C ILE A 316 5.01 13.56 8.57
N PRO A 317 4.65 14.16 7.41
CA PRO A 317 3.84 13.48 6.40
C PRO A 317 4.45 12.18 5.95
N ILE A 318 3.63 11.14 5.79
CA ILE A 318 4.09 9.79 5.45
C ILE A 318 4.80 9.75 4.09
N SER A 319 4.29 10.49 3.08
CA SER A 319 4.90 10.53 1.74
C SER A 319 6.32 11.11 1.77
N VAL A 320 6.60 12.06 2.66
CA VAL A 320 7.93 12.64 2.82
C VAL A 320 8.89 11.59 3.35
N LEU A 321 8.52 10.87 4.41
CA LEU A 321 9.38 9.83 5.00
C LEU A 321 9.61 8.68 4.02
N THR A 322 8.57 8.21 3.34
CA THR A 322 8.70 7.13 2.37
C THR A 322 9.57 7.54 1.19
N ALA A 323 9.52 8.80 0.75
CA ALA A 323 10.38 9.33 -0.31
C ALA A 323 11.83 9.47 0.13
N VAL A 324 12.07 10.00 1.33
CA VAL A 324 13.43 10.14 1.90
C VAL A 324 14.13 8.80 2.08
N ILE A 325 13.38 7.74 2.38
CA ILE A 325 13.91 6.38 2.48
C ILE A 325 14.02 5.73 1.08
N GLY A 326 12.97 5.86 0.28
CA GLY A 326 12.82 5.15 -0.99
C GLY A 326 13.80 5.61 -2.06
N ALA A 327 13.93 6.92 -2.28
CA ALA A 327 14.77 7.44 -3.35
C ALA A 327 16.27 7.11 -3.16
N PRO A 328 16.91 7.32 -1.99
CA PRO A 328 18.30 6.92 -1.79
C PRO A 328 18.50 5.41 -1.92
N PHE A 329 17.56 4.60 -1.42
CA PHE A 329 17.62 3.15 -1.55
C PHE A 329 17.69 2.74 -3.03
N PHE A 330 16.81 3.29 -3.87
CA PHE A 330 16.81 3.00 -5.30
C PHE A 330 18.08 3.48 -6.01
N ILE A 331 18.60 4.64 -5.66
CA ILE A 331 19.87 5.14 -6.22
C ILE A 331 21.03 4.19 -5.89
N ILE A 332 21.12 3.75 -4.64
CA ILE A 332 22.16 2.78 -4.22
C ILE A 332 21.99 1.45 -4.96
N LEU A 333 20.75 1.00 -5.12
CA LEU A 333 20.44 -0.25 -5.80
C LEU A 333 20.87 -0.18 -7.28
N MET A 334 20.50 0.87 -8.00
CA MET A 334 20.86 1.08 -9.41
C MET A 334 22.38 1.08 -9.61
N ARG A 335 23.13 1.67 -8.68
CA ARG A 335 24.60 1.65 -8.72
C ARG A 335 25.20 0.26 -8.52
N LYS A 336 24.60 -0.57 -7.66
CA LYS A 336 25.11 -1.93 -7.36
C LYS A 336 24.79 -2.95 -8.44
N THR A 337 23.67 -2.81 -9.14
CA THR A 337 23.20 -3.78 -10.15
C THR A 337 23.67 -3.43 -11.57
N GLY A 338 24.49 -2.37 -11.75
CA GLY A 338 25.07 -2.02 -13.05
C GLY A 338 24.04 -1.58 -14.11
N GLY A 339 22.89 -1.05 -13.70
CA GLY A 339 21.75 -0.73 -14.57
C GLY A 339 21.02 -2.02 -14.98
N TRP A 340 19.82 -2.18 -14.53
CA TRP A 340 18.75 -3.13 -14.96
C TRP A 340 19.18 -4.33 -15.85
N GLN A 341 20.04 -5.20 -15.39
CA GLN A 341 20.08 -6.60 -15.80
C GLN A 341 19.22 -7.39 -14.83
N LEU A 342 17.92 -7.44 -15.10
CA LEU A 342 16.95 -8.32 -14.47
C LEU A 342 16.52 -9.40 -15.42
#